data_c856b8afa86d5fc66d915f672f5b0b25
#
_entry.id   c856b8afa86d5fc66d915f672f5b0b25
#
_cell.length_a   1.000
_cell.length_b   1.000
_cell.length_c   1.000
_cell.angle_alpha   90.00
_cell.angle_beta   90.00
_cell.angle_gamma   90.00
#
_symmetry.space_group_name_H-M   'P 1'
#
loop_
_entity.id
_entity.type
_entity.pdbx_description
1 polymer ?
#
loop_
_entity_poly.entity_id
_entity_poly.type
_entity_poly.pdbx_seq_one_letter_code
_entity_poly.pdbx_strand_id
1 'polypeptide(L)'
;MWQYFVSVPDFRATGVRDGVRAFEWPAIIRAGNTVDAMTAEVPELDWALLKKITARILDEVPGICRVVYDLTPKPIGTIEWE
;
A
#
# COMPACT_ATOMS: atom_id res chain seq x y z
N MET A 1 12.47 -12.82 7.83
CA MET A 1 12.46 -11.39 8.20
C MET A 1 11.29 -10.69 7.54
N TRP A 2 10.51 -9.96 8.30
CA TRP A 2 9.37 -9.20 7.79
C TRP A 2 9.83 -7.81 7.36
N GLN A 3 9.33 -7.36 6.22
CA GLN A 3 9.58 -6.01 5.71
C GLN A 3 8.24 -5.36 5.40
N TYR A 4 8.08 -4.12 5.85
CA TYR A 4 6.86 -3.34 5.63
C TYR A 4 7.23 -1.94 5.16
N PHE A 5 6.52 -1.45 4.17
CA PHE A 5 6.63 -0.04 3.81
C PHE A 5 5.42 0.42 3.03
N VAL A 6 5.26 1.72 2.97
CA VAL A 6 4.22 2.36 2.17
C VAL A 6 4.92 3.15 1.08
N SER A 7 4.49 2.94 -0.14
CA SER A 7 5.01 3.62 -1.32
C SER A 7 3.95 4.53 -1.91
N VAL A 8 4.36 5.71 -2.34
CA VAL A 8 3.49 6.64 -3.07
C VAL A 8 4.06 6.78 -4.47
N PRO A 9 3.46 6.12 -5.48
CA PRO A 9 3.96 6.21 -6.85
C PRO A 9 3.71 7.58 -7.45
N ASP A 10 4.46 7.92 -8.49
CA ASP A 10 4.38 9.22 -9.15
C ASP A 10 3.24 9.25 -10.18
N PHE A 11 2.05 8.93 -9.76
CA PHE A 11 0.84 9.13 -10.55
C PHE A 11 -0.33 9.39 -9.59
N ARG A 12 -1.38 9.99 -10.12
CA ARG A 12 -2.55 10.36 -9.31
C ARG A 12 -3.69 9.38 -9.53
N ALA A 13 -4.51 9.23 -8.50
CA ALA A 13 -5.71 8.42 -8.53
C ALA A 13 -6.94 9.32 -8.35
N THR A 14 -8.08 8.82 -8.80
CA THR A 14 -9.35 9.53 -8.64
C THR A 14 -9.98 9.15 -7.32
N GLY A 15 -10.43 10.15 -6.57
CA GLY A 15 -11.19 9.97 -5.34
C GLY A 15 -12.31 11.00 -5.26
N VAL A 16 -13.05 10.94 -4.18
CA VAL A 16 -14.10 11.93 -3.88
C VAL A 16 -13.87 12.45 -2.46
N ARG A 17 -13.82 13.76 -2.34
CA ARG A 17 -13.62 14.41 -1.04
C ARG A 17 -14.69 15.50 -0.88
N ASP A 18 -15.45 15.42 0.22
CA ASP A 18 -16.56 16.34 0.48
C ASP A 18 -17.55 16.44 -0.69
N GLY A 19 -17.83 15.30 -1.33
CA GLY A 19 -18.73 15.24 -2.48
C GLY A 19 -18.13 15.74 -3.80
N VAL A 20 -16.87 16.13 -3.80
CA VAL A 20 -16.19 16.67 -4.99
C VAL A 20 -15.12 15.71 -5.46
N ARG A 21 -15.04 15.50 -6.77
CA ARG A 21 -14.03 14.68 -7.39
C ARG A 21 -12.65 15.29 -7.14
N ALA A 22 -11.72 14.45 -6.67
CA ALA A 22 -10.35 14.85 -6.37
C ALA A 22 -9.36 13.95 -7.08
N PHE A 23 -8.25 14.53 -7.55
CA PHE A 23 -7.11 13.79 -8.06
C PHE A 23 -6.00 13.90 -7.03
N GLU A 24 -5.78 12.81 -6.32
CA GLU A 24 -4.78 12.75 -5.26
C GLU A 24 -3.92 11.50 -5.44
N TRP A 25 -3.03 11.24 -4.51
CA TRP A 25 -2.06 10.16 -4.64
C TRP A 25 -2.59 8.85 -4.05
N PRO A 26 -2.30 7.70 -4.66
CA PRO A 26 -2.54 6.42 -3.99
C PRO A 26 -1.38 6.09 -3.06
N ALA A 27 -1.66 5.36 -1.99
CA ALA A 27 -0.65 4.77 -1.14
C ALA A 27 -0.68 3.26 -1.31
N ILE A 28 0.48 2.65 -1.49
CA ILE A 28 0.60 1.21 -1.70
C ILE A 28 1.27 0.60 -0.49
N ILE A 29 0.57 -0.27 0.21
CA ILE A 29 1.14 -1.02 1.31
C ILE A 29 1.83 -2.26 0.75
N ARG A 30 3.08 -2.43 1.09
CA ARG A 30 3.86 -3.59 0.71
C ARG A 30 4.41 -4.23 1.97
N ALA A 31 4.05 -5.48 2.20
CA ALA A 31 4.59 -6.26 3.32
C ALA A 31 5.12 -7.58 2.77
N GLY A 32 6.23 -8.04 3.29
CA GLY A 32 6.82 -9.28 2.84
C GLY A 32 7.55 -9.99 3.95
N ASN A 33 7.51 -11.31 3.91
CA ASN A 33 8.35 -12.17 4.74
C ASN A 33 9.45 -12.71 3.85
N THR A 34 10.67 -12.24 4.05
CA THR A 34 11.80 -12.66 3.24
C THR A 34 12.49 -13.86 3.89
N VAL A 35 12.58 -14.96 3.13
CA VAL A 35 13.34 -16.12 3.52
C VAL A 35 14.82 -15.87 3.19
N ASP A 36 15.08 -15.25 2.05
CA ASP A 36 16.39 -14.81 1.62
C ASP A 36 16.25 -13.53 0.80
N ALA A 37 17.36 -13.03 0.24
CA ALA A 37 17.34 -11.79 -0.52
C ALA A 37 16.62 -11.90 -1.87
N MET A 38 16.36 -13.13 -2.34
CA MET A 38 15.83 -13.40 -3.66
C MET A 38 14.31 -13.61 -3.67
N THR A 39 13.75 -14.05 -2.55
CA THR A 39 12.33 -14.41 -2.46
C THR A 39 11.65 -13.74 -1.27
N ALA A 40 10.40 -13.42 -1.43
CA ALA A 40 9.56 -12.90 -0.35
C ALA A 40 8.12 -13.35 -0.56
N GLU A 41 7.49 -13.78 0.49
CA GLU A 41 6.08 -14.14 0.50
C GLU A 41 5.25 -12.94 0.94
N VAL A 42 4.05 -12.83 0.38
CA VAL A 42 3.09 -11.81 0.79
C VAL A 42 2.31 -12.35 1.98
N PRO A 43 2.37 -11.69 3.13
CA PRO A 43 1.65 -12.19 4.31
C PRO A 43 0.16 -12.00 4.18
N GLU A 44 -0.58 -12.94 4.74
CA GLU A 44 -2.02 -12.83 4.90
C GLU A 44 -2.28 -12.03 6.17
N LEU A 45 -2.48 -10.72 6.00
CA LEU A 45 -2.74 -9.84 7.12
C LEU A 45 -4.22 -9.89 7.50
N ASP A 46 -4.49 -9.65 8.78
CA ASP A 46 -5.85 -9.55 9.27
C ASP A 46 -6.59 -8.43 8.54
N TRP A 47 -7.75 -8.75 7.99
CA TRP A 47 -8.57 -7.79 7.25
C TRP A 47 -8.96 -6.58 8.10
N ALA A 48 -9.25 -6.80 9.38
CA ALA A 48 -9.56 -5.72 10.30
C ALA A 48 -8.37 -4.77 10.48
N LEU A 49 -7.16 -5.31 10.52
CA LEU A 49 -5.94 -4.52 10.60
C LEU A 49 -5.74 -3.68 9.35
N LEU A 50 -5.92 -4.28 8.17
CA LEU A 50 -5.79 -3.56 6.90
C LEU A 50 -6.81 -2.43 6.78
N LYS A 51 -8.04 -2.64 7.22
CA LYS A 51 -9.06 -1.59 7.25
C LYS A 51 -8.68 -0.46 8.19
N LYS A 52 -8.14 -0.79 9.35
CA LYS A 52 -7.71 0.21 10.33
C LYS A 52 -6.56 1.06 9.81
N ILE A 53 -5.57 0.42 9.19
CA ILE A 53 -4.44 1.13 8.59
C ILE A 53 -4.93 2.06 7.47
N THR A 54 -5.82 1.56 6.61
CA THR A 54 -6.41 2.33 5.52
C THR A 54 -7.12 3.58 6.05
N ALA A 55 -7.97 3.41 7.06
CA ALA A 55 -8.71 4.52 7.66
C ALA A 55 -7.76 5.57 8.25
N ARG A 56 -6.71 5.15 8.91
CA ARG A 56 -5.74 6.07 9.49
C ARG A 56 -4.94 6.82 8.44
N ILE A 57 -4.52 6.14 7.38
CA ILE A 57 -3.79 6.80 6.29
C ILE A 57 -4.67 7.86 5.64
N LEU A 58 -5.91 7.53 5.33
CA LEU A 58 -6.82 8.47 4.67
C LEU A 58 -7.16 9.67 5.56
N ASP A 59 -7.21 9.48 6.87
CA ASP A 59 -7.55 10.53 7.82
C ASP A 59 -6.36 11.41 8.18
N GLU A 60 -5.18 10.81 8.38
CA GLU A 60 -4.03 11.51 8.93
C GLU A 60 -3.02 12.00 7.88
N VAL A 61 -3.02 11.42 6.68
CA VAL A 61 -2.07 11.80 5.63
C VAL A 61 -2.79 12.59 4.54
N PRO A 62 -2.58 13.91 4.46
CA PRO A 62 -3.25 14.72 3.44
C PRO A 62 -2.72 14.36 2.04
N GLY A 63 -3.61 14.42 1.07
CA GLY A 63 -3.25 14.15 -0.32
C GLY A 63 -3.31 12.68 -0.73
N ILE A 64 -3.73 11.77 0.13
CA ILE A 64 -3.91 10.37 -0.19
C ILE A 64 -5.42 10.09 -0.33
N CYS A 65 -5.83 9.58 -1.48
CA CYS A 65 -7.24 9.27 -1.74
C CYS A 65 -7.53 7.78 -1.90
N ARG A 66 -6.51 6.95 -1.94
CA ARG A 66 -6.67 5.52 -2.16
C ARG A 66 -5.54 4.74 -1.49
N VAL A 67 -5.88 3.62 -0.86
CA VAL A 67 -4.89 2.72 -0.25
C VAL A 67 -5.07 1.34 -0.85
N VAL A 68 -3.97 0.75 -1.32
CA VAL A 68 -3.97 -0.60 -1.90
C VAL A 68 -2.93 -1.46 -1.20
N TYR A 69 -3.14 -2.77 -1.22
CA TYR A 69 -2.19 -3.74 -0.69
C TYR A 69 -1.63 -4.57 -1.85
N ASP A 70 -0.31 -4.56 -2.02
CA ASP A 70 0.34 -5.29 -3.10
C ASP A 70 0.45 -6.78 -2.74
N LEU A 71 -0.19 -7.61 -3.52
CA LEU A 71 -0.26 -9.06 -3.31
C LEU A 71 0.81 -9.84 -4.08
N THR A 72 1.65 -9.17 -4.84
CA THR A 72 2.62 -9.85 -5.71
C THR A 72 3.85 -10.30 -4.91
N PRO A 73 4.16 -11.61 -4.91
CA PRO A 73 5.35 -12.09 -4.22
C PRO A 73 6.62 -11.78 -5.02
N LYS A 74 7.74 -11.72 -4.32
CA LYS A 74 9.05 -11.67 -4.93
C LYS A 74 9.40 -13.10 -5.40
N PRO A 75 10.04 -13.32 -6.57
CA PRO A 75 10.71 -12.32 -7.41
C PRO A 75 9.87 -11.72 -8.53
N ILE A 76 8.63 -12.13 -8.72
CA ILE A 76 7.79 -11.57 -9.79
C ILE A 76 7.63 -10.07 -9.59
N GLY A 77 7.25 -9.65 -8.40
CA GLY A 77 7.24 -8.25 -8.01
C GLY A 77 8.35 -7.99 -6.98
N THR A 78 9.06 -6.89 -7.14
CA THR A 78 10.08 -6.51 -6.16
C THR A 78 9.42 -5.90 -4.93
N ILE A 79 10.15 -5.84 -3.82
CA ILE A 79 9.67 -5.18 -2.62
C ILE A 79 9.45 -3.70 -2.91
N GLU A 80 10.39 -3.08 -3.59
CA GLU A 80 10.29 -1.68 -4.01
C GLU A 80 9.61 -1.56 -5.36
N TRP A 81 8.90 -0.47 -5.56
CA TRP A 81 8.13 -0.23 -6.80
C TRP A 81 8.95 0.41 -7.92
N GLU A 82 10.19 0.66 -7.66
CA GLU A 82 11.10 1.20 -8.67
C GLU A 82 12.11 0.19 -9.17
#